data_0f189f56d97eb749d5484261025a3820
#
_entry.id   0f189f56d97eb749d5484261025a3820
#
_cell.length_a   1.000
_cell.length_b   1.000
_cell.length_c   1.000
_cell.angle_alpha   90.00
_cell.angle_beta   90.00
_cell.angle_gamma   90.00
#
_symmetry.space_group_name_H-M   'P 1'
#
loop_
_entity.id
_entity.type
_entity.pdbx_description
1 polymer ?
#
loop_
_entity_poly.entity_id
_entity_poly.type
_entity_poly.pdbx_seq_one_letter_code
_entity_poly.pdbx_strand_id
1 'polypeptide(L)'
;MVVRQSCVAAAAIAVAAFLAAGPGVAVGEPATTPTPLASPAPPPAPGAPPGTAEGAAPAPGAAPGAAAGSSPAFGAYLDYGTRGVARMAQLSHWLGGADLRVGHTYLPGDRWSNIEGAPGFLDVWADWRTSEPDRMLVLNVPMMERNEKGVGDDEVRELLRQGAAGRFDHHFRALAERLVELNVPDTVLVLGWEMNGITYTHRCGPDPEAWKTYWNRIVTTMRAVPGQKFRFDFTPSRGRDAVPWTRCYPGDATVDIIGMDAYDQPRGMSFDEQVREPYGLQAHVDFAKAHGKPISYPEWGLFRNGDNAEYMRRMLAWMDEHEPVYNTVTDYCPHGVWQCDDNPRSTAVYRSVLFGRTDEPDPAATGEPVTPTVPTAPPAPTVPAVPAVPATATEPSAGCSPLELGDWVEYWLGGKLCMRLDWFSRGE
;
A
#
# COMPACT_ATOMS: atom_id res chain seq x y z
N MET A 1 -41.65 -29.73 -18.55
CA MET A 1 -40.20 -29.82 -18.68
C MET A 1 -39.82 -28.85 -19.80
N VAL A 2 -39.52 -27.60 -19.49
CA VAL A 2 -39.27 -26.53 -20.47
C VAL A 2 -37.87 -26.00 -20.17
N VAL A 3 -36.95 -26.25 -21.12
CA VAL A 3 -35.56 -25.78 -21.08
C VAL A 3 -35.57 -24.34 -21.60
N ARG A 4 -35.13 -23.38 -20.79
CA ARG A 4 -34.87 -22.00 -21.25
C ARG A 4 -33.37 -21.89 -21.60
N GLN A 5 -33.11 -21.67 -22.87
CA GLN A 5 -31.84 -21.23 -23.41
C GLN A 5 -31.68 -19.74 -23.18
N SER A 6 -30.59 -19.35 -22.52
CA SER A 6 -30.16 -17.94 -22.39
C SER A 6 -29.09 -17.67 -23.45
N CYS A 7 -29.37 -16.77 -24.37
CA CYS A 7 -28.42 -16.26 -25.35
C CYS A 7 -27.49 -15.24 -24.68
N VAL A 8 -26.19 -15.47 -24.73
CA VAL A 8 -25.14 -14.48 -24.39
C VAL A 8 -24.70 -13.83 -25.70
N ALA A 9 -24.93 -12.54 -25.83
CA ALA A 9 -24.45 -11.73 -26.94
C ALA A 9 -23.00 -11.35 -26.75
N ALA A 10 -22.13 -11.79 -27.66
CA ALA A 10 -20.74 -11.36 -27.71
C ALA A 10 -20.65 -10.07 -28.55
N ALA A 11 -20.14 -8.99 -27.96
CA ALA A 11 -19.81 -7.76 -28.67
C ALA A 11 -18.36 -7.85 -29.17
N ALA A 12 -18.19 -7.85 -30.50
CA ALA A 12 -16.90 -7.78 -31.15
C ALA A 12 -16.47 -6.31 -31.30
N ILE A 13 -15.30 -5.95 -30.77
CA ILE A 13 -14.68 -4.64 -30.98
C ILE A 13 -13.64 -4.81 -32.10
N ALA A 14 -13.88 -4.12 -33.22
CA ALA A 14 -12.96 -4.02 -34.33
C ALA A 14 -11.93 -2.89 -34.08
N VAL A 15 -10.64 -3.23 -34.07
CA VAL A 15 -9.54 -2.26 -34.06
C VAL A 15 -9.17 -1.94 -35.51
N ALA A 16 -9.39 -0.70 -35.94
CA ALA A 16 -8.93 -0.20 -37.22
C ALA A 16 -7.56 0.50 -37.04
N ALA A 17 -6.55 -0.06 -37.67
CA ALA A 17 -5.23 0.57 -37.79
C ALA A 17 -5.24 1.56 -38.96
N PHE A 18 -4.88 2.83 -38.73
CA PHE A 18 -4.57 3.81 -39.77
C PHE A 18 -3.05 3.99 -39.87
N LEU A 19 -2.52 3.58 -41.02
CA LEU A 19 -1.21 3.98 -41.50
C LEU A 19 -1.40 5.22 -42.39
N ALA A 20 -0.71 6.32 -42.10
CA ALA A 20 -0.52 7.41 -43.05
C ALA A 20 0.96 7.85 -43.05
N ALA A 21 1.54 7.78 -44.23
CA ALA A 21 2.92 8.14 -44.58
C ALA A 21 3.08 9.65 -44.76
N GLY A 22 4.33 10.16 -44.47
CA GLY A 22 4.81 11.55 -44.61
C GLY A 22 4.77 12.10 -46.04
N PRO A 23 5.53 13.11 -46.48
CA PRO A 23 6.81 13.67 -46.01
C PRO A 23 6.85 15.23 -46.01
N GLY A 24 7.91 15.83 -45.51
CA GLY A 24 8.20 17.22 -45.76
C GLY A 24 9.28 17.83 -44.85
N VAL A 25 10.51 17.83 -45.34
CA VAL A 25 11.65 18.55 -44.74
C VAL A 25 11.56 20.05 -45.06
N ALA A 26 11.65 20.90 -44.05
CA ALA A 26 12.00 22.33 -44.24
C ALA A 26 13.08 22.73 -43.23
N VAL A 27 14.22 23.11 -43.77
CA VAL A 27 15.36 23.71 -43.06
C VAL A 27 15.06 25.17 -42.80
N GLY A 28 15.15 25.64 -41.57
CA GLY A 28 15.03 27.02 -41.16
C GLY A 28 16.15 27.42 -40.19
N GLU A 29 16.80 28.54 -40.46
CA GLU A 29 17.99 29.12 -39.84
C GLU A 29 17.85 29.47 -38.35
N PRO A 30 18.99 29.69 -37.62
CA PRO A 30 18.99 29.82 -36.18
C PRO A 30 18.58 31.22 -35.70
N ALA A 31 17.60 31.29 -34.80
CA ALA A 31 17.23 32.52 -34.12
C ALA A 31 18.11 32.75 -32.87
N THR A 32 18.64 33.94 -32.75
CA THR A 32 19.46 34.50 -31.69
C THR A 32 18.70 34.54 -30.35
N THR A 33 19.35 34.07 -29.30
CA THR A 33 18.91 34.09 -27.90
C THR A 33 18.91 35.52 -27.34
N PRO A 34 17.83 36.02 -26.71
CA PRO A 34 17.91 37.24 -25.91
C PRO A 34 18.36 36.94 -24.47
N THR A 35 19.27 37.76 -23.99
CA THR A 35 19.81 37.83 -22.64
C THR A 35 18.70 38.16 -21.63
N PRO A 36 18.60 37.48 -20.47
CA PRO A 36 17.63 37.85 -19.46
C PRO A 36 18.01 39.10 -18.70
N LEU A 37 17.09 40.05 -18.64
CA LEU A 37 17.14 41.23 -17.80
C LEU A 37 16.94 40.84 -16.34
N ALA A 38 17.80 41.34 -15.45
CA ALA A 38 17.72 41.13 -14.00
C ALA A 38 16.45 41.80 -13.43
N SER A 39 15.69 41.06 -12.63
CA SER A 39 14.58 41.60 -11.84
C SER A 39 15.08 42.47 -10.68
N PRO A 40 14.40 43.55 -10.38
CA PRO A 40 14.74 44.43 -9.24
C PRO A 40 14.29 43.77 -7.91
N ALA A 41 15.07 44.01 -6.86
CA ALA A 41 14.82 43.56 -5.51
C ALA A 41 13.55 44.18 -4.88
N PRO A 42 12.81 43.45 -4.00
CA PRO A 42 11.64 43.99 -3.34
C PRO A 42 12.01 45.05 -2.26
N PRO A 43 11.13 46.02 -1.99
CA PRO A 43 11.34 47.05 -0.95
C PRO A 43 11.20 46.48 0.46
N PRO A 44 11.83 47.08 1.50
CA PRO A 44 11.76 46.66 2.88
C PRO A 44 10.36 46.88 3.49
N ALA A 45 9.94 45.95 4.35
CA ALA A 45 8.65 45.98 5.06
C ALA A 45 8.62 47.13 6.10
N PRO A 46 7.44 47.77 6.35
CA PRO A 46 7.26 48.77 7.40
C PRO A 46 7.25 48.15 8.80
N GLY A 47 7.86 48.82 9.78
CA GLY A 47 7.98 48.39 11.14
C GLY A 47 6.64 48.24 11.87
N ALA A 48 6.59 47.25 12.74
CA ALA A 48 5.43 46.94 13.61
C ALA A 48 5.40 47.86 14.84
N PRO A 49 4.22 48.26 15.35
CA PRO A 49 4.08 48.95 16.61
C PRO A 49 4.19 47.99 17.83
N PRO A 50 4.52 48.47 19.03
CA PRO A 50 4.66 47.62 20.23
C PRO A 50 3.26 47.18 20.72
N GLY A 51 3.08 45.85 20.77
CA GLY A 51 1.85 45.23 21.24
C GLY A 51 1.93 44.77 22.69
N THR A 52 0.85 44.94 23.38
CA THR A 52 0.52 44.51 24.72
C THR A 52 0.53 43.00 24.90
N ALA A 53 1.10 42.54 26.01
CA ALA A 53 1.09 41.14 26.42
C ALA A 53 -0.34 40.74 26.89
N GLU A 54 -0.90 39.69 26.30
CA GLU A 54 -2.10 39.01 26.80
C GLU A 54 -2.02 37.50 26.52
N GLY A 55 -2.18 36.75 27.58
CA GLY A 55 -2.69 35.40 27.71
C GLY A 55 -2.10 34.28 26.79
N ALA A 56 -1.15 33.50 27.30
CA ALA A 56 -0.75 32.23 26.68
C ALA A 56 -1.91 31.24 26.70
N ALA A 57 -2.41 30.85 25.53
CA ALA A 57 -3.25 29.66 25.36
C ALA A 57 -2.46 28.40 25.68
N PRO A 58 -3.05 27.36 26.28
CA PRO A 58 -2.34 26.11 26.54
C PRO A 58 -1.96 25.45 25.23
N ALA A 59 -0.71 24.98 25.14
CA ALA A 59 -0.18 24.19 24.04
C ALA A 59 -1.07 22.95 23.79
N PRO A 60 -1.29 22.54 22.54
CA PRO A 60 -1.94 21.27 22.24
C PRO A 60 -1.13 20.15 22.89
N GLY A 61 -1.81 19.27 23.62
CA GLY A 61 -1.17 18.14 24.29
C GLY A 61 -0.35 17.32 23.29
N ALA A 62 0.89 17.03 23.66
CA ALA A 62 1.76 16.10 22.96
C ALA A 62 0.99 14.78 22.78
N ALA A 63 0.95 14.27 21.56
CA ALA A 63 0.52 12.90 21.28
C ALA A 63 1.31 11.96 22.22
N PRO A 64 0.68 10.90 22.75
CA PRO A 64 1.42 9.91 23.53
C PRO A 64 2.55 9.39 22.65
N GLY A 65 3.79 9.72 23.01
CA GLY A 65 4.97 9.20 22.36
C GLY A 65 4.95 7.68 22.45
N ALA A 66 5.34 7.01 21.38
CA ALA A 66 5.63 5.60 21.41
C ALA A 66 6.56 5.34 22.60
N ALA A 67 6.20 4.39 23.45
CA ALA A 67 7.02 4.01 24.58
C ALA A 67 8.38 3.56 24.02
N ALA A 68 9.46 4.21 24.45
CA ALA A 68 10.81 3.87 24.03
C ALA A 68 11.08 2.40 24.36
N GLY A 69 11.30 1.56 23.33
CA GLY A 69 11.74 0.19 23.48
C GLY A 69 10.78 -0.92 22.99
N SER A 70 9.60 -0.62 22.43
CA SER A 70 8.77 -1.64 21.78
C SER A 70 9.15 -1.79 20.30
N SER A 71 9.30 -3.02 19.84
CA SER A 71 9.49 -3.31 18.40
C SER A 71 8.34 -2.73 17.58
N PRO A 72 8.57 -2.31 16.31
CA PRO A 72 7.50 -1.83 15.44
C PRO A 72 6.35 -2.83 15.33
N ALA A 73 5.11 -2.37 15.46
CA ALA A 73 3.96 -3.23 15.25
C ALA A 73 3.95 -3.77 13.82
N PHE A 74 3.78 -5.06 13.64
CA PHE A 74 3.79 -5.67 12.31
C PHE A 74 2.58 -6.56 12.06
N GLY A 75 2.30 -6.77 10.80
CA GLY A 75 1.22 -7.60 10.32
C GLY A 75 1.37 -7.93 8.85
N ALA A 76 0.26 -8.24 8.21
CA ALA A 76 0.26 -8.56 6.78
C ALA A 76 -1.09 -8.25 6.15
N TYR A 77 -1.09 -7.95 4.85
CA TYR A 77 -2.26 -8.10 4.01
C TYR A 77 -2.29 -9.52 3.46
N LEU A 78 -3.29 -10.30 3.85
CA LEU A 78 -3.38 -11.73 3.54
C LEU A 78 -4.56 -12.10 2.65
N ASP A 79 -5.62 -11.34 2.70
CA ASP A 79 -6.86 -11.45 1.91
C ASP A 79 -7.93 -10.50 2.48
N TYR A 80 -9.06 -10.42 1.81
CA TYR A 80 -10.23 -9.68 2.26
C TYR A 80 -11.07 -10.46 3.29
N GLY A 81 -11.90 -9.75 4.06
CA GLY A 81 -12.96 -10.29 4.89
C GLY A 81 -12.55 -11.45 5.80
N THR A 82 -13.44 -12.42 6.00
CA THR A 82 -13.26 -13.57 6.90
C THR A 82 -12.01 -14.40 6.59
N ARG A 83 -11.66 -14.51 5.31
CA ARG A 83 -10.47 -15.27 4.90
C ARG A 83 -9.18 -14.58 5.32
N GLY A 84 -9.10 -13.24 5.18
CA GLY A 84 -7.96 -12.47 5.66
C GLY A 84 -7.77 -12.63 7.16
N VAL A 85 -8.83 -12.47 7.95
CA VAL A 85 -8.78 -12.64 9.41
C VAL A 85 -8.35 -14.06 9.82
N ALA A 86 -8.89 -15.10 9.18
CA ALA A 86 -8.49 -16.47 9.48
C ALA A 86 -7.00 -16.73 9.20
N ARG A 87 -6.46 -16.10 8.15
CA ARG A 87 -5.04 -16.23 7.79
C ARG A 87 -4.10 -15.50 8.73
N MET A 88 -4.53 -14.45 9.43
CA MET A 88 -3.74 -13.82 10.49
C MET A 88 -3.30 -14.81 11.55
N ALA A 89 -4.23 -15.62 12.08
CA ALA A 89 -3.91 -16.67 13.06
C ALA A 89 -2.99 -17.75 12.47
N GLN A 90 -3.18 -18.13 11.21
CA GLN A 90 -2.34 -19.11 10.53
C GLN A 90 -0.91 -18.59 10.31
N LEU A 91 -0.74 -17.34 9.91
CA LEU A 91 0.56 -16.70 9.75
C LEU A 91 1.29 -16.58 11.10
N SER A 92 0.60 -16.15 12.16
CA SER A 92 1.15 -16.13 13.52
C SER A 92 1.66 -17.52 13.93
N HIS A 93 0.85 -18.55 13.72
CA HIS A 93 1.27 -19.95 14.01
C HIS A 93 2.51 -20.35 13.18
N TRP A 94 2.54 -20.04 11.89
CA TRP A 94 3.68 -20.33 11.02
C TRP A 94 4.95 -19.59 11.47
N LEU A 95 4.81 -18.40 12.03
CA LEU A 95 5.89 -17.61 12.64
C LEU A 95 6.21 -18.04 14.09
N GLY A 96 5.75 -19.20 14.55
CA GLY A 96 6.07 -19.71 15.89
C GLY A 96 5.35 -19.00 17.02
N GLY A 97 4.18 -18.45 16.76
CA GLY A 97 3.37 -17.69 17.73
C GLY A 97 3.76 -16.21 17.81
N ALA A 98 4.40 -15.67 16.77
CA ALA A 98 4.69 -14.23 16.70
C ALA A 98 3.42 -13.40 16.83
N ASP A 99 3.53 -12.27 17.52
CA ASP A 99 2.41 -11.37 17.78
C ASP A 99 2.14 -10.43 16.60
N LEU A 100 1.14 -10.81 15.78
CA LEU A 100 0.68 -10.00 14.64
C LEU A 100 -0.36 -8.99 15.12
N ARG A 101 0.07 -7.78 15.41
CA ARG A 101 -0.81 -6.74 15.94
C ARG A 101 -1.49 -5.88 14.89
N VAL A 102 -1.11 -5.97 13.64
CA VAL A 102 -1.65 -5.14 12.56
C VAL A 102 -2.45 -5.98 11.58
N GLY A 103 -3.77 -5.79 11.56
CA GLY A 103 -4.65 -6.30 10.53
C GLY A 103 -4.82 -5.27 9.42
N HIS A 104 -4.54 -5.64 8.19
CA HIS A 104 -4.60 -4.75 7.05
C HIS A 104 -5.59 -5.26 6.00
N THR A 105 -6.48 -4.39 5.53
CA THR A 105 -7.43 -4.69 4.47
C THR A 105 -7.79 -3.45 3.65
N TYR A 106 -8.50 -3.67 2.54
CA TYR A 106 -8.88 -2.62 1.59
C TYR A 106 -10.38 -2.59 1.42
N LEU A 107 -10.96 -1.39 1.31
CA LEU A 107 -12.31 -1.25 0.79
C LEU A 107 -12.30 -1.40 -0.74
N PRO A 108 -13.21 -2.20 -1.31
CA PRO A 108 -13.33 -2.28 -2.77
C PRO A 108 -13.71 -0.93 -3.36
N GLY A 109 -12.90 -0.45 -4.33
CA GLY A 109 -13.06 0.87 -4.94
C GLY A 109 -13.93 0.88 -6.20
N ASP A 110 -14.74 -0.14 -6.46
CA ASP A 110 -15.56 -0.26 -7.67
C ASP A 110 -16.78 0.67 -7.67
N ARG A 111 -17.37 0.91 -6.50
CA ARG A 111 -18.55 1.76 -6.29
C ARG A 111 -18.59 2.38 -4.89
N TRP A 112 -19.28 3.49 -4.75
CA TRP A 112 -19.39 4.22 -3.48
C TRP A 112 -19.94 3.39 -2.33
N SER A 113 -20.97 2.56 -2.55
CA SER A 113 -21.54 1.71 -1.49
C SER A 113 -20.55 0.73 -0.87
N ASN A 114 -19.48 0.35 -1.59
CA ASN A 114 -18.41 -0.47 -1.04
C ASN A 114 -17.40 0.38 -0.25
N ILE A 115 -17.12 1.60 -0.72
CA ILE A 115 -16.26 2.57 -0.02
C ILE A 115 -16.89 3.02 1.31
N GLU A 116 -18.22 3.07 1.39
CA GLU A 116 -18.98 3.33 2.63
C GLU A 116 -18.85 2.22 3.69
N GLY A 117 -18.16 1.12 3.37
CA GLY A 117 -18.02 -0.02 4.28
C GLY A 117 -19.27 -0.91 4.30
N ALA A 118 -19.58 -1.53 3.16
CA ALA A 118 -20.75 -2.42 3.03
C ALA A 118 -20.85 -3.44 4.17
N PRO A 119 -22.05 -3.74 4.67
CA PRO A 119 -22.28 -4.68 5.77
C PRO A 119 -21.62 -6.05 5.53
N GLY A 120 -21.07 -6.64 6.59
CA GLY A 120 -20.45 -7.96 6.58
C GLY A 120 -18.97 -7.98 6.15
N PHE A 121 -18.46 -6.89 5.53
CA PHE A 121 -17.06 -6.83 5.13
C PHE A 121 -16.15 -6.36 6.28
N LEU A 122 -16.48 -5.22 6.90
CA LEU A 122 -15.69 -4.66 8.00
C LEU A 122 -15.95 -5.34 9.34
N ASP A 123 -17.10 -5.98 9.52
CA ASP A 123 -17.52 -6.57 10.78
C ASP A 123 -16.48 -7.58 11.31
N VAL A 124 -15.98 -8.48 10.44
CA VAL A 124 -14.99 -9.51 10.85
C VAL A 124 -13.64 -8.89 11.23
N TRP A 125 -13.25 -7.78 10.61
CA TRP A 125 -12.03 -7.06 10.96
C TRP A 125 -12.19 -6.25 12.25
N ALA A 126 -13.38 -5.69 12.48
CA ALA A 126 -13.72 -5.03 13.73
C ALA A 126 -13.71 -6.01 14.90
N ASP A 127 -14.30 -7.20 14.74
CA ASP A 127 -14.26 -8.29 15.73
C ASP A 127 -12.81 -8.71 16.00
N TRP A 128 -11.99 -8.88 14.97
CA TRP A 128 -10.58 -9.18 15.12
C TRP A 128 -9.82 -8.09 15.88
N ARG A 129 -10.04 -6.81 15.54
CA ARG A 129 -9.38 -5.66 16.20
C ARG A 129 -9.76 -5.60 17.68
N THR A 130 -11.04 -5.77 18.01
CA THR A 130 -11.57 -5.62 19.36
C THR A 130 -11.32 -6.82 20.26
N SER A 131 -10.95 -7.99 19.71
CA SER A 131 -10.66 -9.20 20.49
C SER A 131 -9.37 -9.12 21.31
N GLU A 132 -8.43 -8.23 20.93
CA GLU A 132 -7.21 -7.96 21.69
C GLU A 132 -6.95 -6.45 21.74
N PRO A 133 -6.58 -5.88 22.90
CA PRO A 133 -6.48 -4.43 23.08
C PRO A 133 -5.39 -3.78 22.23
N ASP A 134 -4.28 -4.48 21.98
CA ASP A 134 -3.09 -3.94 21.31
C ASP A 134 -3.12 -4.10 19.79
N ARG A 135 -4.18 -4.69 19.24
CA ARG A 135 -4.36 -4.81 17.79
C ARG A 135 -4.69 -3.46 17.16
N MET A 136 -4.24 -3.29 15.94
CA MET A 136 -4.48 -2.13 15.09
C MET A 136 -5.19 -2.58 13.81
N LEU A 137 -6.25 -1.89 13.43
CA LEU A 137 -6.87 -2.05 12.10
C LEU A 137 -6.33 -0.95 11.18
N VAL A 138 -5.75 -1.37 10.06
CA VAL A 138 -5.32 -0.51 8.95
C VAL A 138 -6.24 -0.75 7.78
N LEU A 139 -6.83 0.31 7.24
CA LEU A 139 -7.83 0.24 6.18
C LEU A 139 -7.46 1.15 5.03
N ASN A 140 -7.18 0.56 3.86
CA ASN A 140 -7.01 1.32 2.62
C ASN A 140 -8.37 1.79 2.11
N VAL A 141 -8.50 3.10 1.95
CA VAL A 141 -9.75 3.77 1.55
C VAL A 141 -9.57 4.47 0.21
N PRO A 142 -10.23 4.00 -0.87
CA PRO A 142 -10.24 4.73 -2.14
C PRO A 142 -10.92 6.09 -1.99
N MET A 143 -10.34 7.14 -2.58
CA MET A 143 -10.99 8.46 -2.58
C MET A 143 -12.04 8.60 -3.69
N MET A 144 -12.09 7.66 -4.65
CA MET A 144 -13.02 7.67 -5.79
C MET A 144 -13.55 6.26 -6.07
N GLU A 145 -14.80 6.18 -6.52
CA GLU A 145 -15.30 4.95 -7.15
C GLU A 145 -14.64 4.71 -8.51
N ARG A 146 -14.80 3.53 -9.06
CA ARG A 146 -14.11 3.08 -10.29
C ARG A 146 -12.59 3.20 -10.17
N ASN A 147 -12.06 2.91 -8.95
CA ASN A 147 -10.68 3.24 -8.57
C ASN A 147 -9.63 2.65 -9.52
N GLU A 148 -9.91 1.47 -10.10
CA GLU A 148 -8.99 0.71 -10.96
C GLU A 148 -9.53 0.52 -12.40
N LYS A 149 -10.42 1.41 -12.86
CA LYS A 149 -11.07 1.28 -14.17
C LYS A 149 -10.38 2.05 -15.30
N GLY A 150 -9.17 2.55 -15.07
CA GLY A 150 -8.43 3.28 -16.11
C GLY A 150 -9.12 4.60 -16.54
N VAL A 151 -9.71 5.32 -15.60
CA VAL A 151 -10.37 6.60 -15.85
C VAL A 151 -9.35 7.61 -16.38
N GLY A 152 -9.68 8.30 -17.48
CA GLY A 152 -8.77 9.27 -18.12
C GLY A 152 -8.48 10.51 -17.27
N ASP A 153 -7.35 11.17 -17.50
CA ASP A 153 -6.88 12.31 -16.69
C ASP A 153 -7.84 13.50 -16.67
N ASP A 154 -8.54 13.76 -17.77
CA ASP A 154 -9.50 14.88 -17.83
C ASP A 154 -10.71 14.61 -16.93
N GLU A 155 -11.20 13.38 -16.92
CA GLU A 155 -12.29 12.96 -16.01
C GLU A 155 -11.81 12.92 -14.55
N VAL A 156 -10.60 12.42 -14.29
CA VAL A 156 -10.01 12.44 -12.94
C VAL A 156 -9.91 13.87 -12.42
N ARG A 157 -9.43 14.79 -13.24
CA ARG A 157 -9.34 16.22 -12.89
C ARG A 157 -10.70 16.79 -12.46
N GLU A 158 -11.73 16.49 -13.24
CA GLU A 158 -13.09 16.94 -12.92
C GLU A 158 -13.63 16.30 -11.64
N LEU A 159 -13.42 14.99 -11.44
CA LEU A 159 -13.81 14.28 -10.21
C LEU A 159 -13.10 14.85 -8.98
N LEU A 160 -11.80 15.14 -9.06
CA LEU A 160 -11.05 15.76 -7.97
C LEU A 160 -11.62 17.12 -7.58
N ARG A 161 -12.00 17.96 -8.55
CA ARG A 161 -12.65 19.25 -8.32
C ARG A 161 -14.03 19.11 -7.66
N GLN A 162 -14.81 18.13 -8.11
CA GLN A 162 -16.10 17.81 -7.48
C GLN A 162 -15.91 17.35 -6.04
N GLY A 163 -14.92 16.50 -5.77
CA GLY A 163 -14.56 16.10 -4.41
C GLY A 163 -14.12 17.28 -3.56
N ALA A 164 -13.25 18.15 -4.09
CA ALA A 164 -12.83 19.39 -3.44
C ALA A 164 -14.01 20.33 -3.13
N ALA A 165 -15.06 20.33 -3.97
CA ALA A 165 -16.30 21.07 -3.74
C ALA A 165 -17.27 20.38 -2.76
N GLY A 166 -16.98 19.16 -2.29
CA GLY A 166 -17.76 18.45 -1.27
C GLY A 166 -18.82 17.50 -1.80
N ARG A 167 -18.83 17.22 -3.09
CA ARG A 167 -19.84 16.34 -3.69
C ARG A 167 -19.89 14.95 -3.04
N PHE A 168 -18.76 14.46 -2.54
CA PHE A 168 -18.61 13.09 -2.04
C PHE A 168 -18.52 12.99 -0.51
N ASP A 169 -18.67 14.07 0.24
CA ASP A 169 -18.53 14.11 1.69
C ASP A 169 -19.39 13.08 2.41
N HIS A 170 -20.63 12.87 1.93
CA HIS A 170 -21.59 11.98 2.57
C HIS A 170 -21.14 10.51 2.58
N HIS A 171 -20.37 10.07 1.59
CA HIS A 171 -19.82 8.72 1.54
C HIS A 171 -18.78 8.48 2.64
N PHE A 172 -17.89 9.45 2.86
CA PHE A 172 -16.87 9.35 3.91
C PHE A 172 -17.45 9.54 5.30
N ARG A 173 -18.50 10.33 5.42
CA ARG A 173 -19.26 10.41 6.67
C ARG A 173 -19.89 9.06 7.00
N ALA A 174 -20.54 8.41 6.04
CA ALA A 174 -21.14 7.08 6.23
C ALA A 174 -20.10 6.04 6.66
N LEU A 175 -18.91 6.03 6.02
CA LEU A 175 -17.80 5.15 6.43
C LEU A 175 -17.36 5.43 7.88
N ALA A 176 -17.20 6.71 8.25
CA ALA A 176 -16.77 7.08 9.58
C ALA A 176 -17.80 6.68 10.66
N GLU A 177 -19.08 6.92 10.41
CA GLU A 177 -20.20 6.48 11.27
C GLU A 177 -20.17 4.95 11.42
N ARG A 178 -20.01 4.22 10.31
CA ARG A 178 -19.92 2.75 10.31
C ARG A 178 -18.75 2.22 11.15
N LEU A 179 -17.56 2.80 11.05
CA LEU A 179 -16.39 2.37 11.84
C LEU A 179 -16.59 2.66 13.34
N VAL A 180 -17.22 3.76 13.70
CA VAL A 180 -17.58 4.06 15.09
C VAL A 180 -18.63 3.09 15.64
N GLU A 181 -19.68 2.77 14.86
CA GLU A 181 -20.69 1.77 15.20
C GLU A 181 -20.11 0.38 15.43
N LEU A 182 -19.09 0.01 14.67
CA LEU A 182 -18.36 -1.25 14.80
C LEU A 182 -17.36 -1.29 15.97
N ASN A 183 -17.29 -0.23 16.80
CA ASN A 183 -16.34 -0.08 17.91
C ASN A 183 -14.86 -0.10 17.52
N VAL A 184 -14.53 0.38 16.31
CA VAL A 184 -13.16 0.58 15.82
C VAL A 184 -12.89 2.06 15.48
N PRO A 185 -13.14 2.97 16.43
CA PRO A 185 -13.03 4.42 16.19
C PRO A 185 -11.59 4.89 15.98
N ASP A 186 -10.60 4.07 16.27
CA ASP A 186 -9.17 4.34 16.21
C ASP A 186 -8.48 3.70 14.97
N THR A 187 -9.27 3.27 14.00
CA THR A 187 -8.77 2.73 12.72
C THR A 187 -7.78 3.70 12.07
N VAL A 188 -6.65 3.16 11.58
CA VAL A 188 -5.74 3.90 10.70
C VAL A 188 -6.29 3.85 9.28
N LEU A 189 -6.50 5.01 8.68
CA LEU A 189 -7.08 5.14 7.34
C LEU A 189 -5.97 5.53 6.35
N VAL A 190 -5.59 4.58 5.51
CA VAL A 190 -4.67 4.82 4.38
C VAL A 190 -5.52 5.37 3.23
N LEU A 191 -5.63 6.71 3.19
CA LEU A 191 -6.57 7.38 2.30
C LEU A 191 -5.92 7.67 0.95
N GLY A 192 -6.43 7.10 -0.13
CA GLY A 192 -5.98 7.38 -1.50
C GLY A 192 -4.50 7.05 -1.71
N TRP A 193 -4.09 5.83 -1.34
CA TRP A 193 -2.70 5.34 -1.43
C TRP A 193 -2.13 5.41 -2.86
N GLU A 194 -0.81 5.41 -3.00
CA GLU A 194 -0.08 5.43 -4.28
C GLU A 194 -0.55 6.53 -5.26
N MET A 195 -0.99 7.67 -4.71
CA MET A 195 -1.57 8.78 -5.46
C MET A 195 -0.60 9.43 -6.45
N ASN A 196 0.70 9.21 -6.29
CA ASN A 196 1.73 9.72 -7.18
C ASN A 196 1.92 8.90 -8.47
N GLY A 197 1.25 7.75 -8.58
CA GLY A 197 1.24 6.87 -9.75
C GLY A 197 0.17 7.22 -10.78
N ILE A 198 -0.04 6.28 -11.74
CA ILE A 198 -1.01 6.42 -12.83
C ILE A 198 -2.19 5.45 -12.71
N THR A 199 -2.12 4.49 -11.81
CA THR A 199 -3.03 3.34 -11.76
C THR A 199 -4.44 3.73 -11.31
N TYR A 200 -4.53 4.49 -10.22
CA TYR A 200 -5.79 4.72 -9.52
C TYR A 200 -6.55 5.95 -10.02
N THR A 201 -7.89 5.91 -9.94
CA THR A 201 -8.73 7.07 -10.24
C THR A 201 -8.48 8.21 -9.25
N HIS A 202 -8.07 7.91 -8.02
CA HIS A 202 -7.70 8.92 -7.02
C HIS A 202 -6.28 9.47 -7.16
N ARG A 203 -5.58 9.25 -8.29
CA ARG A 203 -4.23 9.80 -8.51
C ARG A 203 -4.19 11.32 -8.49
N CYS A 204 -3.10 11.85 -7.95
CA CYS A 204 -2.92 13.29 -7.72
C CYS A 204 -2.49 14.06 -8.99
N GLY A 205 -1.76 13.39 -9.92
CA GLY A 205 -1.11 14.02 -11.05
C GLY A 205 -1.98 14.96 -11.89
N PRO A 206 -3.24 14.62 -12.22
CA PRO A 206 -4.11 15.46 -13.05
C PRO A 206 -4.47 16.84 -12.46
N ASP A 207 -4.62 16.95 -11.11
CA ASP A 207 -4.85 18.22 -10.43
C ASP A 207 -4.41 18.13 -8.95
N PRO A 208 -3.13 18.34 -8.63
CA PRO A 208 -2.61 18.20 -7.26
C PRO A 208 -3.27 19.13 -6.24
N GLU A 209 -3.67 20.34 -6.62
CA GLU A 209 -4.29 21.27 -5.70
C GLU A 209 -5.73 20.86 -5.34
N ALA A 210 -6.50 20.41 -6.35
CA ALA A 210 -7.83 19.84 -6.10
C ALA A 210 -7.73 18.56 -5.28
N TRP A 211 -6.70 17.72 -5.51
CA TRP A 211 -6.45 16.50 -4.75
C TRP A 211 -6.20 16.78 -3.27
N LYS A 212 -5.31 17.72 -2.95
CA LYS A 212 -5.02 18.14 -1.58
C LYS A 212 -6.25 18.71 -0.88
N THR A 213 -7.00 19.55 -1.59
CA THR A 213 -8.25 20.13 -1.06
C THR A 213 -9.27 19.03 -0.78
N TYR A 214 -9.40 18.06 -1.66
CA TYR A 214 -10.32 16.93 -1.49
C TYR A 214 -9.91 16.03 -0.32
N TRP A 215 -8.64 15.65 -0.21
CA TRP A 215 -8.10 14.94 0.94
C TRP A 215 -8.47 15.67 2.26
N ASN A 216 -8.13 16.94 2.37
CA ASN A 216 -8.40 17.76 3.56
C ASN A 216 -9.88 17.79 3.90
N ARG A 217 -10.72 17.79 2.89
CA ARG A 217 -12.16 17.78 3.05
C ARG A 217 -12.68 16.44 3.58
N ILE A 218 -12.19 15.33 3.06
CA ILE A 218 -12.49 13.98 3.54
C ILE A 218 -12.13 13.87 5.04
N VAL A 219 -10.88 14.21 5.37
CA VAL A 219 -10.40 14.17 6.76
C VAL A 219 -11.27 15.01 7.69
N THR A 220 -11.58 16.24 7.29
CA THR A 220 -12.46 17.14 8.07
C THR A 220 -13.85 16.53 8.28
N THR A 221 -14.42 15.95 7.22
CA THR A 221 -15.75 15.32 7.27
C THR A 221 -15.76 14.11 8.22
N MET A 222 -14.75 13.24 8.13
CA MET A 222 -14.65 12.08 9.00
C MET A 222 -14.36 12.45 10.45
N ARG A 223 -13.49 13.43 10.69
CA ARG A 223 -13.20 13.95 12.04
C ARG A 223 -14.38 14.65 12.69
N ALA A 224 -15.38 15.08 11.94
CA ALA A 224 -16.61 15.64 12.47
C ALA A 224 -17.59 14.60 13.05
N VAL A 225 -17.37 13.30 12.83
CA VAL A 225 -18.21 12.23 13.38
C VAL A 225 -17.92 12.05 14.87
N PRO A 226 -18.92 12.12 15.77
CA PRO A 226 -18.71 11.96 17.20
C PRO A 226 -18.14 10.58 17.56
N GLY A 227 -17.18 10.56 18.49
CA GLY A 227 -16.60 9.31 19.01
C GLY A 227 -15.42 8.78 18.19
N GLN A 228 -15.16 9.30 17.00
CA GLN A 228 -14.03 8.90 16.17
C GLN A 228 -12.68 9.30 16.82
N LYS A 229 -11.63 8.51 16.52
CA LYS A 229 -10.23 8.71 16.91
C LYS A 229 -9.31 8.28 15.75
N PHE A 230 -9.78 8.40 14.52
CA PHE A 230 -9.06 7.96 13.33
C PHE A 230 -7.69 8.63 13.21
N ARG A 231 -6.74 7.89 12.67
CA ARG A 231 -5.47 8.42 12.21
C ARG A 231 -5.41 8.31 10.69
N PHE A 232 -5.00 9.38 10.02
CA PHE A 232 -4.95 9.46 8.56
C PHE A 232 -3.50 9.30 8.11
N ASP A 233 -3.27 8.27 7.29
CA ASP A 233 -1.98 7.90 6.76
C ASP A 233 -1.86 8.33 5.29
N PHE A 234 -0.88 9.20 5.01
CA PHE A 234 -0.54 9.65 3.66
C PHE A 234 0.52 8.73 3.09
N THR A 235 0.15 7.86 2.17
CA THR A 235 0.96 6.75 1.68
C THR A 235 1.17 6.81 0.16
N PRO A 236 2.26 7.42 -0.32
CA PRO A 236 2.67 7.33 -1.72
C PRO A 236 3.39 6.02 -2.05
N SER A 237 3.46 5.66 -3.33
CA SER A 237 4.46 4.75 -3.86
C SER A 237 5.86 5.30 -3.68
N ARG A 238 6.83 4.45 -3.36
CA ARG A 238 8.24 4.79 -3.26
C ARG A 238 8.79 5.34 -4.59
N GLY A 239 9.63 6.36 -4.49
CA GLY A 239 10.26 7.00 -5.63
C GLY A 239 9.42 8.10 -6.26
N ARG A 240 9.84 8.52 -7.45
CA ARG A 240 9.17 9.62 -8.15
C ARG A 240 7.83 9.20 -8.75
N ASP A 241 7.75 7.99 -9.28
CA ASP A 241 6.63 7.47 -10.09
C ASP A 241 6.20 8.47 -11.19
N ALA A 242 4.88 8.72 -11.40
CA ALA A 242 4.40 9.69 -12.38
C ALA A 242 4.66 11.14 -11.94
N VAL A 243 4.52 11.44 -10.64
CA VAL A 243 4.81 12.75 -10.06
C VAL A 243 5.54 12.59 -8.72
N PRO A 244 6.39 13.56 -8.34
CA PRO A 244 6.94 13.62 -6.99
C PRO A 244 5.82 13.62 -5.96
N TRP A 245 5.79 12.64 -5.07
CA TRP A 245 4.72 12.50 -4.09
C TRP A 245 4.60 13.69 -3.12
N THR A 246 5.68 14.43 -2.90
CA THR A 246 5.67 15.67 -2.10
C THR A 246 4.74 16.75 -2.68
N ARG A 247 4.44 16.70 -3.99
CA ARG A 247 3.45 17.61 -4.62
C ARG A 247 2.02 17.30 -4.17
N CYS A 248 1.77 16.09 -3.74
CA CYS A 248 0.46 15.61 -3.31
C CYS A 248 0.25 15.79 -1.80
N TYR A 249 1.27 16.18 -1.03
CA TYR A 249 1.17 16.28 0.42
C TYR A 249 0.14 17.33 0.85
N PRO A 250 -0.93 16.94 1.57
CA PRO A 250 -2.06 17.84 1.86
C PRO A 250 -1.82 18.76 3.06
N GLY A 251 -0.73 18.56 3.80
CA GLY A 251 -0.32 19.38 4.94
C GLY A 251 -0.51 18.72 6.31
N ASP A 252 0.23 19.23 7.29
CA ASP A 252 0.40 18.62 8.63
C ASP A 252 -0.89 18.56 9.46
N ALA A 253 -1.87 19.45 9.18
CA ALA A 253 -3.11 19.53 9.96
C ALA A 253 -4.02 18.30 9.77
N THR A 254 -3.89 17.60 8.65
CA THR A 254 -4.77 16.49 8.26
C THR A 254 -4.07 15.16 8.11
N VAL A 255 -2.74 15.16 8.10
CA VAL A 255 -1.91 13.94 8.07
C VAL A 255 -1.45 13.62 9.49
N ASP A 256 -1.69 12.41 9.95
CA ASP A 256 -1.23 11.91 11.26
C ASP A 256 -0.01 11.02 11.14
N ILE A 257 0.12 10.30 10.03
CA ILE A 257 1.21 9.37 9.71
C ILE A 257 1.64 9.62 8.26
N ILE A 258 2.92 9.54 7.98
CA ILE A 258 3.47 9.56 6.62
C ILE A 258 3.95 8.16 6.29
N GLY A 259 3.18 7.45 5.48
CA GLY A 259 3.47 6.10 5.02
C GLY A 259 4.26 6.07 3.71
N MET A 260 4.64 4.88 3.30
CA MET A 260 5.21 4.60 1.98
C MET A 260 4.97 3.15 1.58
N ASP A 261 4.42 2.93 0.39
CA ASP A 261 4.36 1.62 -0.21
C ASP A 261 5.70 1.32 -0.90
N ALA A 262 6.39 0.28 -0.40
CA ALA A 262 7.77 0.01 -0.73
C ALA A 262 7.97 -1.42 -1.24
N TYR A 263 7.82 -1.62 -2.55
CA TYR A 263 8.07 -2.89 -3.20
C TYR A 263 9.48 -2.96 -3.81
N ASP A 264 10.02 -4.18 -3.94
CA ASP A 264 11.33 -4.45 -4.55
C ASP A 264 11.30 -4.25 -6.07
N GLN A 265 11.34 -3.00 -6.48
CA GLN A 265 11.31 -2.53 -7.86
C GLN A 265 12.08 -1.21 -8.03
N PRO A 266 12.41 -0.78 -9.28
CA PRO A 266 12.31 -1.52 -10.52
C PRO A 266 13.33 -2.65 -10.62
N ARG A 267 13.23 -3.47 -11.68
CA ARG A 267 14.17 -4.58 -11.91
C ARG A 267 15.62 -4.11 -11.94
N GLY A 268 16.47 -4.77 -11.16
CA GLY A 268 17.91 -4.52 -11.07
C GLY A 268 18.31 -3.38 -10.12
N MET A 269 17.36 -2.64 -9.51
CA MET A 269 17.67 -1.64 -8.52
C MET A 269 18.02 -2.32 -7.18
N SER A 270 19.19 -2.02 -6.64
CA SER A 270 19.62 -2.50 -5.33
C SER A 270 18.87 -1.79 -4.20
N PHE A 271 18.87 -2.38 -2.99
CA PHE A 271 18.27 -1.73 -1.83
C PHE A 271 18.92 -0.37 -1.50
N ASP A 272 20.24 -0.25 -1.64
CA ASP A 272 20.94 1.01 -1.44
C ASP A 272 20.54 2.11 -2.43
N GLU A 273 20.19 1.73 -3.65
CA GLU A 273 19.64 2.67 -4.65
C GLU A 273 18.20 3.05 -4.27
N GLN A 274 17.39 2.09 -3.81
CA GLN A 274 16.03 2.36 -3.31
C GLN A 274 16.02 3.30 -2.10
N VAL A 275 17.03 3.21 -1.22
CA VAL A 275 17.21 4.14 -0.11
C VAL A 275 17.55 5.55 -0.60
N ARG A 276 18.47 5.67 -1.57
CA ARG A 276 19.04 6.96 -1.99
C ARG A 276 18.34 7.62 -3.17
N GLU A 277 17.45 6.93 -3.86
CA GLU A 277 16.75 7.53 -4.99
C GLU A 277 15.94 8.77 -4.58
N PRO A 278 15.71 9.71 -5.50
CA PRO A 278 14.81 10.82 -5.23
C PRO A 278 13.41 10.32 -4.85
N TYR A 279 12.89 10.81 -3.71
CA TYR A 279 11.60 10.39 -3.13
C TYR A 279 11.57 8.92 -2.67
N GLY A 280 12.75 8.31 -2.45
CA GLY A 280 12.93 6.95 -1.94
C GLY A 280 12.82 6.87 -0.41
N LEU A 281 13.32 5.75 0.14
CA LEU A 281 13.16 5.44 1.57
C LEU A 281 13.79 6.49 2.50
N GLN A 282 14.99 7.00 2.18
CA GLN A 282 15.62 8.04 3.00
C GLN A 282 14.85 9.38 2.92
N ALA A 283 14.43 9.75 1.71
CA ALA A 283 13.64 10.97 1.52
C ALA A 283 12.30 10.91 2.29
N HIS A 284 11.71 9.74 2.42
CA HIS A 284 10.50 9.50 3.22
C HIS A 284 10.75 9.76 4.71
N VAL A 285 11.78 9.15 5.27
CA VAL A 285 12.15 9.33 6.70
C VAL A 285 12.48 10.80 6.99
N ASP A 286 13.30 11.44 6.15
CA ASP A 286 13.69 12.84 6.32
C ASP A 286 12.49 13.79 6.22
N PHE A 287 11.58 13.53 5.28
CA PHE A 287 10.36 14.31 5.12
C PHE A 287 9.44 14.17 6.34
N ALA A 288 9.18 12.96 6.79
CA ALA A 288 8.36 12.72 7.97
C ALA A 288 8.95 13.41 9.22
N LYS A 289 10.27 13.32 9.41
CA LYS A 289 10.98 14.00 10.48
C LYS A 289 10.85 15.52 10.40
N ALA A 290 10.97 16.09 9.18
CA ALA A 290 10.82 17.54 8.97
C ALA A 290 9.41 18.05 9.29
N HIS A 291 8.39 17.20 9.09
CA HIS A 291 6.98 17.48 9.39
C HIS A 291 6.55 17.04 10.81
N GLY A 292 7.46 16.46 11.60
CA GLY A 292 7.15 15.98 12.96
C GLY A 292 6.11 14.85 12.97
N LYS A 293 6.10 14.00 11.95
CA LYS A 293 5.17 12.90 11.80
C LYS A 293 5.88 11.55 11.96
N PRO A 294 5.21 10.55 12.57
CA PRO A 294 5.70 9.18 12.52
C PRO A 294 5.57 8.61 11.11
N ILE A 295 6.33 7.54 10.84
CA ILE A 295 6.31 6.82 9.57
C ILE A 295 5.58 5.49 9.68
N SER A 296 5.17 4.95 8.53
CA SER A 296 4.62 3.60 8.36
C SER A 296 5.02 3.00 7.02
N TYR A 297 4.87 1.67 6.91
CA TYR A 297 4.98 0.94 5.64
C TYR A 297 3.72 0.07 5.47
N PRO A 298 2.61 0.67 4.99
CA PRO A 298 1.33 -0.03 4.82
C PRO A 298 1.42 -1.19 3.84
N GLU A 299 2.22 -1.02 2.78
CA GLU A 299 2.47 -2.07 1.80
C GLU A 299 3.97 -2.20 1.53
N TRP A 300 4.49 -3.43 1.66
CA TRP A 300 5.84 -3.72 1.25
C TRP A 300 6.00 -5.20 0.89
N GLY A 301 7.00 -5.51 0.10
CA GLY A 301 7.24 -6.90 -0.31
C GLY A 301 8.14 -7.02 -1.54
N LEU A 302 8.30 -8.25 -1.99
CA LEU A 302 9.02 -8.57 -3.22
C LEU A 302 8.24 -8.09 -4.44
N PHE A 303 8.90 -7.92 -5.58
CA PHE A 303 8.21 -7.67 -6.84
C PHE A 303 9.09 -7.98 -8.07
N ARG A 304 9.62 -6.95 -8.74
CA ARG A 304 10.28 -7.06 -10.05
C ARG A 304 11.64 -7.79 -10.02
N ASN A 305 12.24 -7.96 -8.85
CA ASN A 305 13.51 -8.63 -8.64
C ASN A 305 13.38 -10.11 -8.23
N GLY A 306 12.14 -10.62 -8.18
CA GLY A 306 11.84 -12.01 -7.82
C GLY A 306 12.18 -12.34 -6.37
N ASP A 307 12.63 -13.58 -6.10
CA ASP A 307 13.01 -14.05 -4.77
C ASP A 307 14.29 -13.38 -4.26
N ASN A 308 14.18 -12.13 -3.83
CA ASN A 308 15.28 -11.28 -3.37
C ASN A 308 15.43 -11.30 -1.85
N ALA A 309 16.10 -12.32 -1.32
CA ALA A 309 16.37 -12.47 0.11
C ALA A 309 17.19 -11.30 0.70
N GLU A 310 18.02 -10.63 -0.10
CA GLU A 310 18.76 -9.44 0.35
C GLU A 310 17.84 -8.24 0.60
N TYR A 311 16.91 -7.98 -0.32
CA TYR A 311 15.89 -6.96 -0.09
C TYR A 311 15.07 -7.27 1.17
N MET A 312 14.59 -8.50 1.31
CA MET A 312 13.80 -8.93 2.47
C MET A 312 14.53 -8.66 3.79
N ARG A 313 15.79 -9.09 3.88
CA ARG A 313 16.63 -8.89 5.07
C ARG A 313 16.86 -7.39 5.35
N ARG A 314 17.14 -6.62 4.31
CA ARG A 314 17.47 -5.20 4.44
C ARG A 314 16.25 -4.34 4.76
N MET A 315 15.09 -4.67 4.21
CA MET A 315 13.85 -3.94 4.53
C MET A 315 13.41 -4.19 5.98
N LEU A 316 13.53 -5.43 6.47
CA LEU A 316 13.28 -5.71 7.90
C LEU A 316 14.23 -4.94 8.81
N ALA A 317 15.55 -4.93 8.50
CA ALA A 317 16.53 -4.15 9.25
C ALA A 317 16.27 -2.63 9.18
N TRP A 318 15.83 -2.12 8.04
CA TRP A 318 15.45 -0.72 7.86
C TRP A 318 14.27 -0.33 8.77
N MET A 319 13.28 -1.20 8.87
CA MET A 319 12.12 -0.96 9.75
C MET A 319 12.52 -1.03 11.24
N ASP A 320 13.42 -1.94 11.61
CA ASP A 320 13.96 -2.00 12.97
C ASP A 320 14.80 -0.74 13.33
N GLU A 321 15.51 -0.16 12.34
CA GLU A 321 16.32 1.06 12.53
C GLU A 321 15.46 2.34 12.63
N HIS A 322 14.38 2.42 11.85
CA HIS A 322 13.57 3.66 11.72
C HIS A 322 12.26 3.62 12.49
N GLU A 323 11.94 2.53 13.16
CA GLU A 323 10.83 2.36 14.10
C GLU A 323 9.47 2.88 13.56
N PRO A 324 8.96 2.40 12.40
CA PRO A 324 7.65 2.79 11.93
C PRO A 324 6.58 2.43 12.97
N VAL A 325 5.51 3.22 13.07
CA VAL A 325 4.39 2.90 13.99
C VAL A 325 3.71 1.58 13.63
N TYR A 326 3.78 1.18 12.37
CA TYR A 326 3.39 -0.14 11.89
C TYR A 326 3.98 -0.44 10.51
N ASN A 327 4.01 -1.72 10.19
CA ASN A 327 4.27 -2.19 8.83
C ASN A 327 3.43 -3.44 8.51
N THR A 328 3.08 -3.64 7.23
CA THR A 328 2.36 -4.82 6.74
C THR A 328 2.96 -5.33 5.44
N VAL A 329 3.43 -6.58 5.46
CA VAL A 329 3.86 -7.24 4.24
C VAL A 329 2.65 -7.58 3.37
N THR A 330 2.75 -7.35 2.07
CA THR A 330 1.73 -7.78 1.10
C THR A 330 2.00 -9.24 0.74
N ASP A 331 1.18 -10.17 1.28
CA ASP A 331 1.51 -11.61 1.22
C ASP A 331 0.63 -12.38 0.24
N TYR A 332 0.85 -12.13 -1.04
CA TYR A 332 0.40 -12.94 -2.18
C TYR A 332 1.47 -12.88 -3.30
N CYS A 333 1.44 -13.81 -4.25
CA CYS A 333 2.39 -13.77 -5.36
C CYS A 333 2.20 -12.55 -6.28
N PRO A 334 3.26 -11.86 -6.70
CA PRO A 334 4.67 -12.21 -6.51
C PRO A 334 5.30 -11.61 -5.24
N HIS A 335 4.54 -10.88 -4.39
CA HIS A 335 5.05 -10.03 -3.32
C HIS A 335 5.36 -10.78 -2.03
N GLY A 336 4.60 -11.85 -1.78
CA GLY A 336 4.52 -12.51 -0.50
C GLY A 336 5.62 -13.52 -0.21
N VAL A 337 5.61 -13.97 1.05
CA VAL A 337 6.60 -14.91 1.59
C VAL A 337 5.97 -16.18 2.17
N TRP A 338 4.73 -16.12 2.63
CA TRP A 338 4.03 -17.27 3.21
C TRP A 338 3.01 -17.88 2.25
N GLN A 339 2.30 -17.05 1.48
CA GLN A 339 1.30 -17.47 0.50
C GLN A 339 1.86 -17.55 -0.93
N CYS A 340 3.18 -17.43 -1.10
CA CYS A 340 3.82 -17.44 -2.39
C CYS A 340 5.02 -18.40 -2.41
N ASP A 341 4.85 -19.55 -3.03
CA ASP A 341 5.90 -20.58 -3.13
C ASP A 341 7.06 -20.18 -4.05
N ASP A 342 6.94 -19.11 -4.82
CA ASP A 342 7.96 -18.62 -5.74
C ASP A 342 9.14 -17.93 -5.02
N ASN A 343 9.02 -17.65 -3.71
CA ASN A 343 9.96 -16.85 -2.94
C ASN A 343 10.65 -17.60 -1.77
N PRO A 344 11.17 -18.83 -1.94
CA PRO A 344 11.62 -19.67 -0.82
C PRO A 344 12.80 -19.09 -0.02
N ARG A 345 13.72 -18.32 -0.64
CA ARG A 345 14.84 -17.70 0.06
C ARG A 345 14.39 -16.52 0.92
N SER A 346 13.53 -15.67 0.38
CA SER A 346 12.95 -14.55 1.09
C SER A 346 12.03 -15.01 2.22
N THR A 347 11.26 -16.08 1.99
CA THR A 347 10.45 -16.79 3.00
C THR A 347 11.30 -17.25 4.19
N ALA A 348 12.45 -17.87 3.93
CA ALA A 348 13.37 -18.31 4.98
C ALA A 348 13.92 -17.12 5.80
N VAL A 349 14.27 -16.01 5.15
CA VAL A 349 14.72 -14.78 5.82
C VAL A 349 13.61 -14.18 6.67
N TYR A 350 12.44 -13.93 6.09
CA TYR A 350 11.29 -13.34 6.80
C TYR A 350 10.95 -14.15 8.06
N ARG A 351 10.82 -15.47 7.89
CA ARG A 351 10.53 -16.36 8.99
C ARG A 351 11.63 -16.38 10.05
N SER A 352 12.91 -16.36 9.67
CA SER A 352 14.02 -16.39 10.64
C SER A 352 14.10 -15.12 11.50
N VAL A 353 13.73 -13.96 10.96
CA VAL A 353 13.77 -12.68 11.66
C VAL A 353 12.57 -12.49 12.59
N LEU A 354 11.39 -12.97 12.17
CA LEU A 354 10.13 -12.71 12.89
C LEU A 354 9.63 -13.89 13.72
N PHE A 355 10.33 -15.04 13.70
CA PHE A 355 9.91 -16.24 14.42
C PHE A 355 9.86 -16.01 15.93
N GLY A 356 8.69 -16.19 16.53
CA GLY A 356 8.47 -16.01 17.96
C GLY A 356 8.59 -14.56 18.44
N ARG A 357 8.61 -13.56 17.55
CA ARG A 357 8.71 -12.15 17.91
C ARG A 357 7.47 -11.73 18.70
N THR A 358 7.68 -11.25 19.92
CA THR A 358 6.66 -10.68 20.81
C THR A 358 7.07 -9.25 21.16
N ASP A 359 6.10 -8.46 21.63
CA ASP A 359 6.36 -7.08 22.07
C ASP A 359 6.93 -6.93 23.47
N GLU A 360 7.19 -8.04 24.17
CA GLU A 360 7.89 -7.93 25.45
C GLU A 360 9.27 -7.30 25.24
N PRO A 361 9.61 -6.27 26.02
CA PRO A 361 10.95 -5.70 25.95
C PRO A 361 11.96 -6.81 26.25
N ASP A 362 12.95 -6.96 25.38
CA ASP A 362 14.04 -7.94 25.53
C ASP A 362 14.63 -7.80 26.95
N PRO A 363 14.48 -8.81 27.82
CA PRO A 363 15.06 -8.73 29.16
C PRO A 363 16.59 -8.60 29.15
N ALA A 364 17.25 -8.84 28.01
CA ALA A 364 18.67 -8.62 27.81
C ALA A 364 19.06 -7.13 27.60
N ALA A 365 18.10 -6.21 27.32
CA ALA A 365 18.37 -4.78 27.24
C ALA A 365 18.62 -4.13 28.63
N THR A 366 18.34 -4.82 29.71
CA THR A 366 18.71 -4.39 31.09
C THR A 366 20.05 -5.00 31.52
N GLY A 367 21.10 -4.65 30.83
CA GLY A 367 22.50 -4.64 31.11
C GLY A 367 23.06 -5.52 32.25
N GLU A 368 23.08 -6.86 32.09
CA GLU A 368 24.11 -7.71 32.66
C GLU A 368 24.76 -8.56 31.55
N PRO A 369 26.08 -8.68 31.46
CA PRO A 369 26.73 -9.49 30.43
C PRO A 369 26.52 -10.96 30.72
N VAL A 370 25.58 -11.60 30.02
CA VAL A 370 25.39 -13.04 30.05
C VAL A 370 26.46 -13.69 29.16
N THR A 371 27.31 -14.49 29.79
CA THR A 371 28.28 -15.34 29.10
C THR A 371 27.54 -16.30 28.19
N PRO A 372 27.83 -16.41 26.87
CA PRO A 372 27.13 -17.28 25.99
C PRO A 372 27.35 -18.74 26.33
N THR A 373 26.35 -19.40 26.87
CA THR A 373 26.32 -20.86 26.98
C THR A 373 25.95 -21.41 25.60
N VAL A 374 26.89 -22.07 24.96
CA VAL A 374 26.69 -22.77 23.69
C VAL A 374 25.65 -23.86 23.91
N PRO A 375 24.49 -23.85 23.25
CA PRO A 375 23.52 -24.94 23.34
C PRO A 375 24.10 -26.18 22.64
N THR A 376 24.25 -27.27 23.39
CA THR A 376 24.54 -28.58 22.82
C THR A 376 23.35 -29.01 21.98
N ALA A 377 23.54 -29.21 20.67
CA ALA A 377 22.52 -29.65 19.74
C ALA A 377 21.87 -30.96 20.22
N PRO A 378 20.52 -31.06 20.25
CA PRO A 378 19.86 -32.30 20.53
C PRO A 378 20.14 -33.31 19.41
N PRO A 379 20.23 -34.63 19.71
CA PRO A 379 20.45 -35.63 18.66
C PRO A 379 19.26 -35.65 17.70
N ALA A 380 19.57 -35.76 16.40
CA ALA A 380 18.59 -35.84 15.34
C ALA A 380 17.60 -37.00 15.57
N PRO A 381 16.28 -36.78 15.43
CA PRO A 381 15.33 -37.88 15.50
C PRO A 381 15.52 -38.81 14.29
N THR A 382 15.66 -40.09 14.55
CA THR A 382 15.68 -41.16 13.55
C THR A 382 14.27 -41.27 12.98
N VAL A 383 14.10 -40.81 11.72
CA VAL A 383 12.85 -40.98 10.97
C VAL A 383 12.79 -42.41 10.44
N PRO A 384 11.71 -43.19 10.67
CA PRO A 384 11.51 -44.44 9.99
C PRO A 384 11.32 -44.24 8.49
N ALA A 385 12.00 -45.03 7.66
CA ALA A 385 11.87 -44.99 6.22
C ALA A 385 10.42 -45.32 5.82
N VAL A 386 9.75 -44.34 5.20
CA VAL A 386 8.46 -44.53 4.52
C VAL A 386 8.76 -45.16 3.15
N PRO A 387 8.05 -46.23 2.73
CA PRO A 387 8.26 -46.84 1.42
C PRO A 387 7.87 -45.83 0.30
N ALA A 388 8.74 -45.71 -0.68
CA ALA A 388 8.57 -44.85 -1.85
C ALA A 388 7.33 -45.29 -2.65
N VAL A 389 6.37 -44.40 -2.74
CA VAL A 389 5.27 -44.47 -3.71
C VAL A 389 5.84 -43.98 -5.05
N PRO A 390 5.67 -44.71 -6.16
CA PRO A 390 6.16 -44.24 -7.46
C PRO A 390 5.42 -42.97 -7.87
N ALA A 391 6.18 -41.89 -8.10
CA ALA A 391 5.68 -40.65 -8.68
C ALA A 391 5.20 -40.94 -10.12
N THR A 392 3.91 -40.92 -10.33
CA THR A 392 3.34 -40.77 -11.66
C THR A 392 3.61 -39.33 -12.10
N ALA A 393 4.58 -39.16 -12.99
CA ALA A 393 4.79 -37.92 -13.70
C ALA A 393 3.52 -37.60 -14.49
N THR A 394 2.81 -36.56 -14.08
CA THR A 394 1.76 -35.94 -14.90
C THR A 394 2.47 -35.17 -16.00
N GLU A 395 2.42 -35.67 -17.22
CA GLU A 395 2.89 -34.93 -18.40
C GLU A 395 2.17 -33.58 -18.48
N PRO A 396 2.85 -32.48 -18.85
CA PRO A 396 2.19 -31.21 -19.14
C PRO A 396 1.27 -31.41 -20.34
N SER A 397 0.00 -31.10 -20.19
CA SER A 397 -0.99 -31.17 -21.27
C SER A 397 -0.56 -30.24 -22.41
N ALA A 398 -0.11 -30.86 -23.51
CA ALA A 398 0.23 -30.19 -24.75
C ALA A 398 -0.98 -29.39 -25.26
N GLY A 399 -0.80 -28.10 -25.56
CA GLY A 399 -1.73 -27.34 -26.39
C GLY A 399 -2.39 -26.10 -25.77
N CYS A 400 -1.81 -25.50 -24.74
CA CYS A 400 -2.29 -24.22 -24.23
C CYS A 400 -1.21 -23.15 -24.40
N SER A 401 -1.51 -22.09 -25.18
CA SER A 401 -0.64 -20.89 -25.25
C SER A 401 -1.16 -19.87 -24.24
N PRO A 402 -0.37 -19.54 -23.20
CA PRO A 402 -0.78 -18.53 -22.24
C PRO A 402 -0.81 -17.15 -22.89
N LEU A 403 -1.89 -16.41 -22.70
CA LEU A 403 -1.97 -15.00 -23.05
C LEU A 403 -1.31 -14.19 -21.92
N GLU A 404 -0.30 -13.42 -22.26
CA GLU A 404 0.27 -12.45 -21.35
C GLU A 404 -0.61 -11.20 -21.33
N LEU A 405 -1.57 -11.17 -20.44
CA LEU A 405 -2.52 -10.06 -20.28
C LEU A 405 -2.03 -9.00 -19.29
N GLY A 406 -0.82 -9.19 -18.75
CA GLY A 406 -0.27 -8.40 -17.66
C GLY A 406 -0.69 -8.93 -16.27
N ASP A 407 0.23 -8.80 -15.32
CA ASP A 407 0.13 -9.40 -13.98
C ASP A 407 -1.17 -9.03 -13.25
N TRP A 408 -1.69 -7.82 -13.48
CA TRP A 408 -2.93 -7.32 -12.89
C TRP A 408 -4.18 -8.06 -13.40
N VAL A 409 -4.27 -8.32 -14.72
CA VAL A 409 -5.43 -9.04 -15.30
C VAL A 409 -5.37 -10.52 -14.93
N GLU A 410 -4.17 -11.12 -14.89
CA GLU A 410 -3.95 -12.50 -14.46
C GLU A 410 -4.32 -12.69 -12.97
N TYR A 411 -4.04 -11.69 -12.13
CA TYR A 411 -4.46 -11.65 -10.73
C TYR A 411 -5.99 -11.71 -10.56
N TRP A 412 -6.72 -10.87 -11.29
CA TRP A 412 -8.19 -10.82 -11.21
C TRP A 412 -8.88 -12.05 -11.80
N LEU A 413 -8.23 -12.72 -12.74
CA LEU A 413 -8.74 -13.95 -13.35
C LEU A 413 -8.40 -15.21 -12.53
N GLY A 414 -7.59 -15.07 -11.47
CA GLY A 414 -7.15 -16.19 -10.64
C GLY A 414 -6.16 -17.12 -11.33
N GLY A 415 -5.43 -16.62 -12.35
CA GLY A 415 -4.43 -17.36 -13.11
C GLY A 415 -4.32 -16.96 -14.56
N LYS A 416 -3.37 -17.57 -15.29
CA LYS A 416 -3.13 -17.30 -16.71
C LYS A 416 -4.29 -17.83 -17.57
N LEU A 417 -4.85 -16.96 -18.41
CA LEU A 417 -5.86 -17.36 -19.38
C LEU A 417 -5.17 -18.11 -20.52
N CYS A 418 -5.56 -19.35 -20.75
CA CYS A 418 -5.06 -20.17 -21.84
C CYS A 418 -6.07 -20.22 -22.99
N MET A 419 -5.64 -19.89 -24.21
CA MET A 419 -6.45 -20.15 -25.40
C MET A 419 -6.06 -21.48 -26.04
N ARG A 420 -7.03 -22.37 -26.25
CA ARG A 420 -6.90 -23.52 -27.14
C ARG A 420 -7.33 -23.13 -28.54
N LEU A 421 -6.42 -23.18 -29.48
CA LEU A 421 -6.66 -22.94 -30.89
C LEU A 421 -6.94 -24.28 -31.61
N ASP A 422 -7.97 -25.01 -31.22
CA ASP A 422 -8.35 -26.28 -31.84
C ASP A 422 -9.22 -26.11 -33.12
N TRP A 423 -9.33 -24.88 -33.63
CA TRP A 423 -10.26 -24.57 -34.75
C TRP A 423 -9.75 -24.97 -36.14
N PHE A 424 -8.43 -25.14 -36.34
CA PHE A 424 -7.87 -25.28 -37.69
C PHE A 424 -7.49 -26.71 -38.14
N SER A 425 -7.90 -27.78 -37.47
CA SER A 425 -7.57 -29.13 -37.85
C SER A 425 -8.80 -30.03 -38.12
N ARG A 426 -9.82 -29.50 -38.81
CA ARG A 426 -10.84 -30.31 -39.47
C ARG A 426 -11.08 -29.81 -40.88
N GLY A 427 -10.30 -30.34 -41.80
CA GLY A 427 -10.47 -30.14 -43.22
C GLY A 427 -9.46 -30.98 -44.01
N GLU A 428 -9.66 -32.31 -44.06
CA GLU A 428 -9.46 -33.19 -45.18
C GLU A 428 -10.26 -34.50 -44.94
#